data_d8aba092cabcd6ccd0d2470b03bc6fff
#
_entry.id   d8aba092cabcd6ccd0d2470b03bc6fff
#
_cell.length_a   1.000
_cell.length_b   1.000
_cell.length_c   1.000
_cell.angle_alpha   90.00
_cell.angle_beta   90.00
_cell.angle_gamma   90.00
#
_symmetry.space_group_name_H-M   'P 1'
#
loop_
_entity.id
_entity.type
_entity.pdbx_description
1 polymer ?
#
loop_
_entity_poly.entity_id
_entity_poly.type
_entity_poly.pdbx_seq_one_letter_code
_entity_poly.pdbx_strand_id
1 'polypeptide(L)'
;MKVSIITATYNRGATVVRAISSIKSQTYSDIQVVVVDGASQDSTISLVRPMLNANDILQSEPDAGIYDALNKGLALANGEIIAFLHSDDLYYDNSVISQVVDAFADTSVDVVYGDVCFFSGDNVLKIKRRYRSGGLTVRNLAWGKMPAHPAIFIRRKIYDDVGHFRTSYSIAADYEFLCRVV
;
A
#
# COMPACT_ATOMS: atom_id res chain seq x y z
N MET A 1 1.01 -9.47 14.93
CA MET A 1 1.02 -9.74 13.46
C MET A 1 1.80 -8.64 12.77
N LYS A 2 2.89 -8.99 12.12
CA LYS A 2 3.70 -7.99 11.42
C LYS A 2 2.99 -7.48 10.16
N VAL A 3 2.97 -6.17 9.96
CA VAL A 3 2.40 -5.51 8.78
C VAL A 3 3.54 -4.98 7.92
N SER A 4 3.65 -5.42 6.66
CA SER A 4 4.56 -4.80 5.69
C SER A 4 3.80 -3.80 4.84
N ILE A 5 4.25 -2.56 4.84
CA ILE A 5 3.69 -1.48 4.02
C ILE A 5 4.67 -1.18 2.89
N ILE A 6 4.24 -1.41 1.66
CA ILE A 6 5.04 -1.27 0.45
C ILE A 6 4.72 0.08 -0.18
N THR A 7 5.76 0.87 -0.42
CA THR A 7 5.67 2.18 -1.09
C THR A 7 6.52 2.15 -2.37
N ALA A 8 5.87 2.13 -3.52
CA ALA A 8 6.53 2.35 -4.79
C ALA A 8 6.71 3.85 -5.04
N THR A 9 7.88 4.26 -5.53
CA THR A 9 8.20 5.67 -5.76
C THR A 9 9.12 5.85 -6.97
N TYR A 10 8.94 6.97 -7.69
CA TYR A 10 9.83 7.42 -8.75
C TYR A 10 9.76 8.93 -8.89
N ASN A 11 10.87 9.65 -8.60
CA ASN A 11 10.97 11.11 -8.62
C ASN A 11 9.82 11.78 -7.80
N ARG A 12 9.70 11.43 -6.52
CA ARG A 12 8.64 11.88 -5.60
C ARG A 12 9.18 12.51 -4.31
N GLY A 13 10.37 13.11 -4.34
CA GLY A 13 10.97 13.74 -3.16
C GLY A 13 10.04 14.71 -2.42
N ALA A 14 9.16 15.41 -3.14
CA ALA A 14 8.22 16.36 -2.53
C ALA A 14 7.10 15.69 -1.68
N THR A 15 6.72 14.45 -1.96
CA THR A 15 5.55 13.80 -1.33
C THR A 15 5.91 12.57 -0.50
N VAL A 16 6.94 11.81 -0.89
CA VAL A 16 7.31 10.54 -0.25
C VAL A 16 7.61 10.67 1.25
N VAL A 17 8.19 11.78 1.66
CA VAL A 17 8.48 12.06 3.09
C VAL A 17 7.20 12.06 3.92
N ARG A 18 6.13 12.65 3.39
CA ARG A 18 4.83 12.70 4.08
C ARG A 18 4.20 11.29 4.17
N ALA A 19 4.28 10.51 3.08
CA ALA A 19 3.81 9.13 3.05
C ALA A 19 4.53 8.29 4.12
N ILE A 20 5.85 8.27 4.12
CA ILE A 20 6.64 7.53 5.13
C ILE A 20 6.39 8.04 6.54
N SER A 21 6.28 9.36 6.75
CA SER A 21 5.95 9.94 8.05
C SER A 21 4.59 9.45 8.56
N SER A 22 3.58 9.35 7.68
CA SER A 22 2.25 8.85 8.07
C SER A 22 2.26 7.38 8.48
N ILE A 23 3.15 6.57 7.90
CA ILE A 23 3.38 5.18 8.34
C ILE A 23 4.09 5.15 9.71
N LYS A 24 5.16 5.93 9.86
CA LYS A 24 5.96 5.96 11.09
C LYS A 24 5.22 6.55 12.30
N SER A 25 4.18 7.35 12.07
CA SER A 25 3.33 7.92 13.13
C SER A 25 2.22 6.98 13.61
N GLN A 26 2.07 5.78 13.02
CA GLN A 26 1.06 4.83 13.47
C GLN A 26 1.33 4.34 14.89
N THR A 27 0.27 4.13 15.67
CA THR A 27 0.34 3.65 17.05
C THR A 27 0.73 2.17 17.14
N TYR A 28 0.49 1.41 16.09
CA TYR A 28 0.93 0.02 15.97
C TYR A 28 2.43 -0.03 15.68
N SER A 29 3.19 -0.82 16.42
CA SER A 29 4.67 -0.79 16.38
C SER A 29 5.31 -1.84 15.47
N ASP A 30 4.63 -2.98 15.22
CA ASP A 30 5.21 -4.08 14.42
C ASP A 30 4.96 -3.87 12.92
N ILE A 31 5.53 -2.76 12.40
CA ILE A 31 5.44 -2.35 11.00
C ILE A 31 6.82 -2.46 10.35
N GLN A 32 6.86 -3.06 9.16
CA GLN A 32 7.98 -2.96 8.23
C GLN A 32 7.60 -2.01 7.09
N VAL A 33 8.45 -1.03 6.81
CA VAL A 33 8.35 -0.19 5.61
C VAL A 33 9.25 -0.76 4.52
N VAL A 34 8.67 -1.00 3.35
CA VAL A 34 9.41 -1.45 2.16
C VAL A 34 9.27 -0.39 1.08
N VAL A 35 10.34 0.34 0.81
CA VAL A 35 10.36 1.35 -0.25
C VAL A 35 11.04 0.76 -1.49
N VAL A 36 10.31 0.73 -2.60
CA VAL A 36 10.83 0.34 -3.92
C VAL A 36 10.85 1.57 -4.80
N ASP A 37 12.05 1.99 -5.15
CA ASP A 37 12.31 3.18 -5.95
C ASP A 37 12.75 2.80 -7.36
N GLY A 38 12.11 3.38 -8.37
CA GLY A 38 12.37 3.15 -9.79
C GLY A 38 13.61 3.85 -10.33
N ALA A 39 14.70 3.92 -9.55
CA ALA A 39 15.95 4.65 -9.86
C ALA A 39 15.75 6.17 -9.99
N SER A 40 15.13 6.78 -8.98
CA SER A 40 14.93 8.23 -8.91
C SER A 40 16.21 9.03 -9.08
N GLN A 41 16.12 10.14 -9.80
CA GLN A 41 17.22 11.06 -10.08
C GLN A 41 17.12 12.36 -9.24
N ASP A 42 16.04 12.52 -8.50
CA ASP A 42 15.80 13.67 -7.60
C ASP A 42 16.25 13.36 -6.15
N SER A 43 15.79 14.16 -5.20
CA SER A 43 16.09 13.98 -3.78
C SER A 43 15.35 12.83 -3.10
N THR A 44 14.53 12.04 -3.78
CA THR A 44 13.69 10.99 -3.21
C THR A 44 14.48 10.07 -2.27
N ILE A 45 15.54 9.45 -2.76
CA ILE A 45 16.34 8.48 -1.99
C ILE A 45 17.04 9.13 -0.78
N SER A 46 17.63 10.32 -0.97
CA SER A 46 18.34 11.03 0.10
C SER A 46 17.42 11.45 1.24
N LEU A 47 16.15 11.74 0.93
CA LEU A 47 15.12 12.09 1.92
C LEU A 47 14.53 10.86 2.63
N VAL A 48 14.34 9.75 1.92
CA VAL A 48 13.74 8.53 2.49
C VAL A 48 14.72 7.79 3.39
N ARG A 49 15.97 7.63 2.97
CA ARG A 49 16.98 6.82 3.67
C ARG A 49 17.10 7.10 5.18
N PRO A 50 17.18 8.34 5.65
CA PRO A 50 17.30 8.64 7.09
C PRO A 50 16.02 8.36 7.89
N MET A 51 14.88 8.11 7.24
CA MET A 51 13.60 7.83 7.91
C MET A 51 13.40 6.34 8.21
N LEU A 52 14.24 5.47 7.64
CA LEU A 52 14.09 4.02 7.72
C LEU A 52 14.89 3.45 8.89
N ASN A 53 14.31 2.46 9.56
CA ASN A 53 14.93 1.69 10.64
C ASN A 53 15.61 0.42 10.09
N ALA A 54 16.30 -0.32 10.96
CA ALA A 54 17.02 -1.54 10.59
C ALA A 54 16.15 -2.66 10.00
N ASN A 55 14.85 -2.67 10.32
CA ASN A 55 13.90 -3.66 9.80
C ASN A 55 13.22 -3.22 8.48
N ASP A 56 13.41 -1.96 8.09
CA ASP A 56 12.85 -1.41 6.86
C ASP A 56 13.77 -1.68 5.69
N ILE A 57 13.23 -1.67 4.48
CA ILE A 57 13.98 -1.93 3.25
C ILE A 57 13.82 -0.75 2.30
N LEU A 58 14.93 -0.34 1.70
CA LEU A 58 14.98 0.59 0.58
C LEU A 58 15.74 -0.08 -0.56
N GLN A 59 15.03 -0.41 -1.62
CA GLN A 59 15.62 -0.89 -2.88
C GLN A 59 15.41 0.17 -3.96
N SER A 60 16.49 0.58 -4.63
CA SER A 60 16.43 1.55 -5.73
C SER A 60 17.10 0.94 -6.97
N GLU A 61 16.29 0.68 -7.98
CA GLU A 61 16.71 0.14 -9.27
C GLU A 61 15.63 0.41 -10.32
N PRO A 62 15.95 0.42 -11.62
CA PRO A 62 14.95 0.56 -12.67
C PRO A 62 13.87 -0.50 -12.58
N ASP A 63 12.64 -0.11 -12.88
CA ASP A 63 11.48 -1.00 -12.95
C ASP A 63 10.78 -0.90 -14.31
N ALA A 64 9.94 -1.89 -14.60
CA ALA A 64 9.11 -1.95 -15.79
C ALA A 64 7.71 -1.35 -15.57
N GLY A 65 7.55 -0.49 -14.56
CA GLY A 65 6.30 0.16 -14.18
C GLY A 65 5.82 -0.21 -12.79
N ILE A 66 4.72 0.42 -12.37
CA ILE A 66 4.22 0.36 -10.98
C ILE A 66 4.05 -1.08 -10.47
N TYR A 67 3.47 -1.98 -11.25
CA TYR A 67 3.20 -3.36 -10.81
C TYR A 67 4.47 -4.21 -10.69
N ASP A 68 5.52 -3.92 -11.47
CA ASP A 68 6.84 -4.51 -11.28
C ASP A 68 7.44 -4.05 -9.94
N ALA A 69 7.38 -2.75 -9.66
CA ALA A 69 7.82 -2.20 -8.38
C ALA A 69 7.04 -2.80 -7.18
N LEU A 70 5.70 -2.94 -7.29
CA LEU A 70 4.89 -3.56 -6.25
C LEU A 70 5.25 -5.04 -6.04
N ASN A 71 5.50 -5.80 -7.10
CA ASN A 71 5.93 -7.19 -7.02
C ASN A 71 7.33 -7.34 -6.38
N LYS A 72 8.28 -6.45 -6.71
CA LYS A 72 9.57 -6.36 -6.01
C LYS A 72 9.38 -6.11 -4.52
N GLY A 73 8.48 -5.19 -4.17
CA GLY A 73 8.12 -4.91 -2.79
C GLY A 73 7.52 -6.12 -2.07
N LEU A 74 6.63 -6.87 -2.71
CA LEU A 74 6.07 -8.13 -2.19
C LEU A 74 7.15 -9.16 -1.88
N ALA A 75 8.14 -9.32 -2.75
CA ALA A 75 9.25 -10.25 -2.55
C ALA A 75 10.14 -9.86 -1.36
N LEU A 76 10.27 -8.57 -1.04
CA LEU A 76 11.07 -8.03 0.06
C LEU A 76 10.29 -7.97 1.39
N ALA A 77 8.99 -7.89 1.32
CA ALA A 77 8.13 -7.81 2.49
C ALA A 77 8.19 -9.13 3.30
N ASN A 78 8.14 -9.06 4.63
CA ASN A 78 8.16 -10.23 5.52
C ASN A 78 7.01 -10.23 6.55
N GLY A 79 6.05 -9.30 6.43
CA GLY A 79 4.87 -9.23 7.28
C GLY A 79 3.81 -10.27 6.93
N GLU A 80 2.99 -10.62 7.91
CA GLU A 80 1.82 -11.49 7.73
C GLU A 80 0.68 -10.78 6.98
N ILE A 81 0.65 -9.46 7.09
CA ILE A 81 -0.30 -8.57 6.41
C ILE A 81 0.49 -7.69 5.44
N ILE A 82 0.01 -7.57 4.23
CA ILE A 82 0.58 -6.72 3.18
C ILE A 82 -0.36 -5.57 2.90
N ALA A 83 0.19 -4.37 2.79
CA ALA A 83 -0.50 -3.16 2.37
C ALA A 83 0.36 -2.36 1.38
N PHE A 84 -0.30 -1.55 0.57
CA PHE A 84 0.35 -0.60 -0.34
C PHE A 84 -0.05 0.82 0.05
N LEU A 85 0.93 1.68 0.23
CA LEU A 85 0.72 3.11 0.41
C LEU A 85 1.65 3.84 -0.56
N HIS A 86 1.08 4.46 -1.59
CA HIS A 86 1.88 5.15 -2.61
C HIS A 86 2.52 6.43 -2.06
N SER A 87 3.52 6.92 -2.78
CA SER A 87 4.37 8.05 -2.35
C SER A 87 3.65 9.40 -2.22
N ASP A 88 2.40 9.50 -2.64
CA ASP A 88 1.52 10.67 -2.54
C ASP A 88 0.27 10.44 -1.66
N ASP A 89 0.13 9.24 -1.08
CA ASP A 89 -0.93 8.85 -0.17
C ASP A 89 -0.53 9.00 1.30
N LEU A 90 -1.52 9.09 2.17
CA LEU A 90 -1.35 9.20 3.63
C LEU A 90 -2.40 8.35 4.34
N TYR A 91 -2.03 7.73 5.45
CA TYR A 91 -3.04 7.21 6.38
C TYR A 91 -3.85 8.35 6.98
N TYR A 92 -5.15 8.14 7.18
CA TYR A 92 -6.09 9.15 7.64
C TYR A 92 -5.75 9.66 9.05
N ASP A 93 -5.36 8.75 9.94
CA ASP A 93 -4.89 9.03 11.29
C ASP A 93 -3.85 7.99 11.76
N ASN A 94 -3.39 8.11 12.99
CA ASN A 94 -2.36 7.24 13.56
C ASN A 94 -2.90 5.90 14.10
N SER A 95 -4.19 5.63 14.04
CA SER A 95 -4.81 4.39 14.53
C SER A 95 -5.20 3.41 13.43
N VAL A 96 -5.01 3.77 12.15
CA VAL A 96 -5.46 2.94 11.01
C VAL A 96 -4.89 1.53 11.08
N ILE A 97 -3.59 1.38 11.30
CA ILE A 97 -2.96 0.04 11.31
C ILE A 97 -3.40 -0.79 12.52
N SER A 98 -3.58 -0.20 13.70
CA SER A 98 -4.13 -0.93 14.84
C SER A 98 -5.54 -1.44 14.58
N GLN A 99 -6.43 -0.61 14.00
CA GLN A 99 -7.79 -1.02 13.65
C GLN A 99 -7.79 -2.16 12.60
N VAL A 100 -6.88 -2.10 11.63
CA VAL A 100 -6.70 -3.16 10.64
C VAL A 100 -6.25 -4.46 11.29
N VAL A 101 -5.25 -4.41 12.17
CA VAL A 101 -4.74 -5.59 12.89
C VAL A 101 -5.81 -6.20 13.80
N ASP A 102 -6.62 -5.37 14.47
CA ASP A 102 -7.75 -5.82 15.27
C ASP A 102 -8.78 -6.59 14.41
N ALA A 103 -9.07 -6.11 13.20
CA ALA A 103 -9.96 -6.81 12.28
C ALA A 103 -9.39 -8.17 11.82
N PHE A 104 -8.07 -8.29 11.68
CA PHE A 104 -7.40 -9.56 11.36
C PHE A 104 -7.25 -10.50 12.58
N ALA A 105 -7.66 -10.11 13.78
CA ALA A 105 -7.71 -11.02 14.92
C ALA A 105 -8.66 -12.20 14.65
N ASP A 106 -9.72 -12.00 13.86
CA ASP A 106 -10.49 -13.08 13.25
C ASP A 106 -9.66 -13.75 12.14
N THR A 107 -9.26 -14.99 12.36
CA THR A 107 -8.44 -15.77 11.45
C THR A 107 -9.13 -16.15 10.14
N SER A 108 -10.46 -16.01 10.07
CA SER A 108 -11.25 -16.22 8.84
C SER A 108 -11.22 -15.02 7.90
N VAL A 109 -10.75 -13.85 8.37
CA VAL A 109 -10.62 -12.63 7.57
C VAL A 109 -9.30 -12.66 6.81
N ASP A 110 -9.36 -12.64 5.49
CA ASP A 110 -8.20 -12.60 4.61
C ASP A 110 -7.94 -11.23 3.97
N VAL A 111 -8.97 -10.38 3.89
CA VAL A 111 -8.91 -9.04 3.30
C VAL A 111 -9.65 -8.04 4.19
N VAL A 112 -8.97 -6.95 4.55
CA VAL A 112 -9.57 -5.79 5.22
C VAL A 112 -9.39 -4.58 4.30
N TYR A 113 -10.41 -3.72 4.21
CA TYR A 113 -10.32 -2.50 3.40
C TYR A 113 -11.10 -1.35 4.03
N GLY A 114 -10.68 -0.14 3.71
CA GLY A 114 -11.28 1.10 4.19
C GLY A 114 -11.74 2.01 3.07
N ASP A 115 -12.29 3.16 3.47
CA ASP A 115 -12.63 4.26 2.58
C ASP A 115 -11.40 5.12 2.29
N VAL A 116 -11.46 5.95 1.22
CA VAL A 116 -10.42 6.91 0.86
C VAL A 116 -10.99 8.31 0.80
N CYS A 117 -10.22 9.27 1.32
CA CYS A 117 -10.50 10.69 1.21
C CYS A 117 -9.52 11.36 0.25
N PHE A 118 -10.04 12.09 -0.72
CA PHE A 118 -9.24 12.93 -1.61
C PHE A 118 -9.12 14.32 -1.02
N PHE A 119 -7.91 14.83 -0.89
CA PHE A 119 -7.62 16.20 -0.47
C PHE A 119 -6.92 16.99 -1.59
N SER A 120 -6.72 18.28 -1.42
CA SER A 120 -6.09 19.11 -2.44
C SER A 120 -4.95 19.94 -1.88
N GLY A 121 -3.83 19.90 -2.59
CA GLY A 121 -2.60 20.60 -2.19
C GLY A 121 -2.08 20.07 -0.87
N ASP A 122 -1.49 20.94 -0.06
CA ASP A 122 -0.85 20.55 1.21
C ASP A 122 -1.81 20.47 2.40
N ASN A 123 -3.06 20.90 2.22
CA ASN A 123 -4.04 20.90 3.31
C ASN A 123 -4.84 19.59 3.31
N VAL A 124 -4.34 18.60 4.05
CA VAL A 124 -4.97 17.28 4.24
C VAL A 124 -6.34 17.36 4.93
N LEU A 125 -6.63 18.44 5.66
CA LEU A 125 -7.93 18.64 6.32
C LEU A 125 -9.01 19.10 5.34
N LYS A 126 -8.63 19.61 4.16
CA LYS A 126 -9.57 20.03 3.13
C LYS A 126 -9.96 18.87 2.23
N ILE A 127 -10.86 18.02 2.74
CA ILE A 127 -11.40 16.88 2.00
C ILE A 127 -12.29 17.40 0.87
N LYS A 128 -11.98 17.03 -0.37
CA LYS A 128 -12.76 17.34 -1.56
C LYS A 128 -13.79 16.28 -1.91
N ARG A 129 -13.43 15.01 -1.70
CA ARG A 129 -14.26 13.88 -2.06
C ARG A 129 -13.94 12.69 -1.13
N ARG A 130 -14.96 11.92 -0.80
CA ARG A 130 -14.82 10.61 -0.16
C ARG A 130 -15.18 9.52 -1.17
N TYR A 131 -14.34 8.51 -1.26
CA TYR A 131 -14.64 7.27 -1.97
C TYR A 131 -15.00 6.23 -0.93
N ARG A 132 -16.26 5.79 -0.97
CA ARG A 132 -16.73 4.72 -0.10
C ARG A 132 -16.50 3.40 -0.80
N SER A 133 -15.68 2.57 -0.22
CA SER A 133 -15.44 1.22 -0.69
C SER A 133 -16.70 0.39 -0.47
N GLY A 134 -17.22 -0.16 -1.55
CA GLY A 134 -18.34 -1.13 -1.48
C GLY A 134 -17.83 -2.49 -0.99
N GLY A 135 -18.73 -3.46 -0.80
CA GLY A 135 -18.33 -4.82 -0.47
C GLY A 135 -17.46 -5.44 -1.57
N LEU A 136 -16.39 -6.12 -1.18
CA LEU A 136 -15.59 -6.93 -2.10
C LEU A 136 -16.33 -8.24 -2.38
N THR A 137 -17.02 -8.30 -3.50
CA THR A 137 -17.84 -9.43 -3.93
C THR A 137 -17.71 -9.64 -5.43
N VAL A 138 -17.90 -10.89 -5.90
CA VAL A 138 -17.96 -11.23 -7.35
C VAL A 138 -18.89 -10.27 -8.10
N ARG A 139 -20.09 -10.00 -7.55
CA ARG A 139 -21.06 -9.11 -8.17
C ARG A 139 -20.53 -7.69 -8.34
N ASN A 140 -19.90 -7.12 -7.31
CA ASN A 140 -19.38 -5.75 -7.37
C ASN A 140 -18.21 -5.66 -8.35
N LEU A 141 -17.31 -6.65 -8.33
CA LEU A 141 -16.21 -6.72 -9.29
C LEU A 141 -16.74 -6.85 -10.73
N ALA A 142 -17.75 -7.68 -11.01
CA ALA A 142 -18.36 -7.78 -12.32
C ALA A 142 -18.91 -6.45 -12.87
N TRP A 143 -19.22 -5.49 -11.99
CA TRP A 143 -19.62 -4.12 -12.33
C TRP A 143 -18.46 -3.10 -12.26
N GLY A 144 -17.21 -3.55 -12.18
CA GLY A 144 -16.05 -2.68 -12.08
C GLY A 144 -15.94 -1.93 -10.73
N LYS A 145 -16.64 -2.39 -9.69
CA LYS A 145 -16.59 -1.78 -8.35
C LYS A 145 -15.63 -2.55 -7.48
N MET A 146 -14.57 -1.88 -7.02
CA MET A 146 -13.57 -2.46 -6.12
C MET A 146 -13.29 -1.50 -4.96
N PRO A 147 -12.79 -1.99 -3.81
CA PRO A 147 -12.21 -1.13 -2.79
C PRO A 147 -11.03 -0.31 -3.35
N ALA A 148 -10.79 0.86 -2.81
CA ALA A 148 -9.66 1.69 -3.23
C ALA A 148 -8.33 1.00 -2.89
N HIS A 149 -7.48 0.78 -3.88
CA HIS A 149 -6.22 0.03 -3.74
C HIS A 149 -5.35 0.45 -2.54
N PRO A 150 -5.10 1.75 -2.27
CA PRO A 150 -4.25 2.16 -1.14
C PRO A 150 -4.90 1.91 0.25
N ALA A 151 -6.16 1.53 0.30
CA ALA A 151 -6.87 1.21 1.54
C ALA A 151 -7.15 -0.29 1.70
N ILE A 152 -6.46 -1.15 0.96
CA ILE A 152 -6.62 -2.61 1.01
C ILE A 152 -5.44 -3.23 1.77
N PHE A 153 -5.76 -4.11 2.70
CA PHE A 153 -4.83 -4.91 3.49
C PHE A 153 -5.16 -6.39 3.27
N ILE A 154 -4.16 -7.20 2.96
CA ILE A 154 -4.35 -8.60 2.56
C ILE A 154 -3.38 -9.49 3.31
N ARG A 155 -3.84 -10.65 3.80
CA ARG A 155 -2.92 -11.65 4.33
C ARG A 155 -1.93 -12.10 3.26
N ARG A 156 -0.66 -12.23 3.63
CA ARG A 156 0.41 -12.69 2.73
C ARG A 156 0.05 -14.01 2.04
N LYS A 157 -0.54 -14.96 2.76
CA LYS A 157 -0.93 -16.26 2.19
C LYS A 157 -1.75 -16.14 0.91
N ILE A 158 -2.56 -15.08 0.76
CA ILE A 158 -3.35 -14.86 -0.46
C ILE A 158 -2.44 -14.60 -1.67
N TYR A 159 -1.35 -13.84 -1.50
CA TYR A 159 -0.37 -13.65 -2.57
C TYR A 159 0.39 -14.95 -2.90
N ASP A 160 0.63 -15.79 -1.90
CA ASP A 160 1.26 -17.09 -2.08
C ASP A 160 0.32 -18.04 -2.84
N ASP A 161 -0.99 -18.00 -2.58
CA ASP A 161 -2.01 -18.87 -3.18
C ASP A 161 -2.41 -18.43 -4.59
N VAL A 162 -2.70 -17.14 -4.80
CA VAL A 162 -3.24 -16.65 -6.08
C VAL A 162 -2.19 -16.00 -6.99
N GLY A 163 -0.96 -15.82 -6.48
CA GLY A 163 0.15 -15.18 -7.19
C GLY A 163 0.13 -13.64 -7.09
N HIS A 164 1.09 -13.02 -7.74
CA HIS A 164 1.38 -11.59 -7.69
C HIS A 164 0.58 -10.80 -8.75
N PHE A 165 0.83 -9.49 -8.85
CA PHE A 165 0.29 -8.65 -9.91
C PHE A 165 0.83 -9.07 -11.27
N ARG A 166 -0.02 -9.16 -12.28
CA ARG A 166 0.39 -9.47 -13.66
C ARG A 166 0.93 -8.21 -14.34
N THR A 167 2.22 -8.18 -14.61
CA THR A 167 2.91 -7.04 -15.24
C THR A 167 2.56 -6.84 -16.71
N SER A 168 1.84 -7.80 -17.33
CA SER A 168 1.27 -7.64 -18.67
C SER A 168 0.14 -6.59 -18.72
N TYR A 169 -0.44 -6.24 -17.59
CA TYR A 169 -1.38 -5.12 -17.47
C TYR A 169 -0.63 -3.85 -17.06
N SER A 170 -0.62 -2.85 -17.92
CA SER A 170 -0.06 -1.53 -17.60
C SER A 170 -0.97 -0.71 -16.66
N ILE A 171 -2.28 -1.02 -16.65
CA ILE A 171 -3.32 -0.41 -15.83
C ILE A 171 -4.23 -1.53 -15.31
N ALA A 172 -4.75 -1.37 -14.09
CA ALA A 172 -5.76 -2.23 -13.47
C ALA A 172 -5.30 -3.69 -13.16
N ALA A 173 -3.97 -3.94 -12.98
CA ALA A 173 -3.52 -5.24 -12.47
C ALA A 173 -3.95 -5.48 -11.01
N ASP A 174 -4.19 -4.42 -10.23
CA ASP A 174 -4.80 -4.46 -8.90
C ASP A 174 -6.25 -4.98 -8.95
N TYR A 175 -7.04 -4.49 -9.91
CA TYR A 175 -8.39 -5.00 -10.15
C TYR A 175 -8.37 -6.47 -10.61
N GLU A 176 -7.49 -6.82 -11.55
CA GLU A 176 -7.30 -8.21 -12.01
C GLU A 176 -6.90 -9.13 -10.84
N PHE A 177 -5.99 -8.66 -9.98
CA PHE A 177 -5.59 -9.40 -8.79
C PHE A 177 -6.79 -9.66 -7.86
N LEU A 178 -7.61 -8.63 -7.56
CA LEU A 178 -8.80 -8.80 -6.73
C LEU A 178 -9.84 -9.76 -7.35
N CYS A 179 -9.93 -9.83 -8.68
CA CYS A 179 -10.78 -10.82 -9.34
C CYS A 179 -10.30 -12.26 -9.12
N ARG A 180 -9.01 -12.47 -8.82
CA ARG A 180 -8.48 -13.81 -8.48
C ARG A 180 -8.65 -14.14 -6.98
N VAL A 181 -8.77 -13.11 -6.14
CA VAL A 181 -8.92 -13.27 -4.68
C VAL A 181 -10.36 -13.64 -4.28
N VAL A 182 -11.37 -13.26 -5.08
CA VAL A 182 -12.81 -13.45 -4.82
C VAL A 182 -13.38 -14.55 -5.71
#